data_3d09c9bf3fc440a7c8597a9e64fa7184
#
_entry.id   3d09c9bf3fc440a7c8597a9e64fa7184
#
_cell.length_a   1.000
_cell.length_b   1.000
_cell.length_c   1.000
_cell.angle_alpha   90.00
_cell.angle_beta   90.00
_cell.angle_gamma   90.00
#
_symmetry.space_group_name_H-M   'P 1'
#
loop_
_entity.id
_entity.type
_entity.pdbx_description
1 polymer ?
#
loop_
_entity_poly.entity_id
_entity_poly.type
_entity_poly.pdbx_seq_one_letter_code
_entity_poly.pdbx_strand_id
1 'polypeptide(L)'
;MVESGAAALAAVMADDEDMVRIEQALIRLEQAVASNSLGVDEDFDFHLAVAQASKNQFFVSVLASIRPHMEFGMNLMRNLSLSKTGERLVRVQSEHRDIVKAILQRDPLEAETVMRRHLQETRQRMFGS
;
A
#
# COMPACT_ATOMS: atom_id res chain seq x y z
N MET A 1 4.41 13.66 -2.77
CA MET A 1 4.75 12.26 -3.05
C MET A 1 3.74 11.65 -3.99
N VAL A 2 4.23 10.84 -4.93
CA VAL A 2 3.41 10.26 -6.01
C VAL A 2 2.29 9.39 -5.47
N GLU A 3 2.58 8.45 -4.55
CA GLU A 3 1.55 7.53 -4.06
C GLU A 3 0.51 8.20 -3.19
N SER A 4 0.87 9.22 -2.42
CA SER A 4 -0.12 9.97 -1.64
C SER A 4 -1.05 10.77 -2.55
N GLY A 5 -0.50 11.33 -3.64
CA GLY A 5 -1.30 11.98 -4.68
C GLY A 5 -2.22 11.00 -5.40
N ALA A 6 -1.73 9.78 -5.67
CA ALA A 6 -2.55 8.74 -6.28
C ALA A 6 -3.71 8.33 -5.38
N ALA A 7 -3.48 8.21 -4.07
CA ALA A 7 -4.55 7.87 -3.13
C ALA A 7 -5.62 8.97 -3.06
N ALA A 8 -5.19 10.23 -3.02
CA ALA A 8 -6.13 11.36 -3.03
C ALA A 8 -6.99 11.33 -4.30
N LEU A 9 -6.36 11.13 -5.45
CA LEU A 9 -7.07 11.12 -6.73
C LEU A 9 -7.97 9.89 -6.84
N ALA A 10 -7.55 8.73 -6.31
CA ALA A 10 -8.38 7.53 -6.27
C ALA A 10 -9.67 7.79 -5.49
N ALA A 11 -9.60 8.51 -4.37
CA ALA A 11 -10.79 8.84 -3.59
C ALA A 11 -11.81 9.64 -4.40
N VAL A 12 -11.34 10.45 -5.36
CA VAL A 12 -12.20 11.24 -6.23
C VAL A 12 -12.68 10.45 -7.44
N MET A 13 -11.78 9.69 -8.08
CA MET A 13 -11.99 9.14 -9.43
C MET A 13 -12.39 7.68 -9.48
N ALA A 14 -12.19 6.91 -8.41
CA ALA A 14 -12.46 5.47 -8.42
C ALA A 14 -13.94 5.20 -8.72
N ASP A 15 -14.17 4.26 -9.63
CA ASP A 15 -15.52 3.74 -9.86
C ASP A 15 -15.76 2.50 -8.98
N ASP A 16 -16.96 1.90 -9.10
CA ASP A 16 -17.32 0.76 -8.27
C ASP A 16 -16.42 -0.45 -8.53
N GLU A 17 -16.01 -0.66 -9.78
CA GLU A 17 -15.07 -1.76 -10.09
C GLU A 17 -13.70 -1.52 -9.47
N ASP A 18 -13.23 -0.27 -9.48
CA ASP A 18 -11.97 0.08 -8.83
C ASP A 18 -12.03 -0.19 -7.34
N MET A 19 -13.14 0.17 -6.70
CA MET A 19 -13.34 -0.07 -5.26
C MET A 19 -13.28 -1.57 -4.94
N VAL A 20 -13.93 -2.39 -5.78
CA VAL A 20 -13.89 -3.85 -5.61
C VAL A 20 -12.46 -4.35 -5.76
N ARG A 21 -11.73 -3.90 -6.76
CA ARG A 21 -10.34 -4.32 -6.98
C ARG A 21 -9.43 -3.96 -5.81
N ILE A 22 -9.60 -2.75 -5.25
CA ILE A 22 -8.82 -2.31 -4.09
C ILE A 22 -9.12 -3.20 -2.89
N GLU A 23 -10.39 -3.46 -2.61
CA GLU A 23 -10.79 -4.31 -1.49
C GLU A 23 -10.28 -5.75 -1.66
N GLN A 24 -10.38 -6.30 -2.86
CA GLN A 24 -9.87 -7.65 -3.14
C GLN A 24 -8.36 -7.73 -2.99
N ALA A 25 -7.64 -6.69 -3.44
CA ALA A 25 -6.19 -6.64 -3.28
C ALA A 25 -5.80 -6.60 -1.80
N LEU A 26 -6.54 -5.85 -0.98
CA LEU A 26 -6.31 -5.82 0.46
C LEU A 26 -6.55 -7.20 1.09
N ILE A 27 -7.64 -7.87 0.71
CA ILE A 27 -7.96 -9.20 1.24
C ILE A 27 -6.85 -10.19 0.89
N ARG A 28 -6.37 -10.18 -0.35
CA ARG A 28 -5.28 -11.09 -0.77
C ARG A 28 -4.01 -10.81 0.03
N LEU A 29 -3.71 -9.55 0.30
CA LEU A 29 -2.55 -9.18 1.10
C LEU A 29 -2.70 -9.68 2.53
N GLU A 30 -3.87 -9.49 3.13
CA GLU A 30 -4.14 -9.97 4.49
C GLU A 30 -4.03 -11.50 4.58
N GLN A 31 -4.53 -12.21 3.57
CA GLN A 31 -4.42 -13.67 3.50
C GLN A 31 -2.96 -14.14 3.36
N ALA A 32 -2.17 -13.46 2.54
CA ALA A 32 -0.76 -13.79 2.38
C ALA A 32 0.00 -13.63 3.70
N VAL A 33 -0.25 -12.54 4.41
CA VAL A 33 0.37 -12.28 5.71
C VAL A 33 -0.07 -13.31 6.75
N ALA A 34 -1.36 -13.68 6.77
CA ALA A 34 -1.89 -14.68 7.68
C ALA A 34 -1.27 -16.07 7.44
N SER A 35 -0.80 -16.33 6.22
CA SER A 35 -0.14 -17.58 5.85
C SER A 35 1.38 -17.52 6.04
N ASN A 36 1.88 -16.57 6.80
CA ASN A 36 3.31 -16.35 7.08
C ASN A 36 4.12 -15.98 5.85
N SER A 37 3.46 -15.47 4.80
CA SER A 37 4.14 -14.87 3.65
C SER A 37 4.45 -13.41 3.95
N LEU A 38 5.51 -12.86 3.35
CA LEU A 38 5.77 -11.42 3.42
C LEU A 38 4.73 -10.60 2.67
N GLY A 39 4.10 -11.21 1.65
CA GLY A 39 3.12 -10.52 0.85
C GLY A 39 3.70 -9.43 -0.03
N VAL A 40 4.94 -9.60 -0.52
CA VAL A 40 5.61 -8.57 -1.35
C VAL A 40 4.82 -8.28 -2.62
N ASP A 41 4.44 -9.34 -3.36
CA ASP A 41 3.68 -9.18 -4.59
C ASP A 41 2.28 -8.63 -4.31
N GLU A 42 1.64 -9.11 -3.25
CA GLU A 42 0.30 -8.67 -2.87
C GLU A 42 0.31 -7.22 -2.39
N ASP A 43 1.37 -6.80 -1.70
CA ASP A 43 1.53 -5.41 -1.29
C ASP A 43 1.67 -4.49 -2.52
N PHE A 44 2.48 -4.90 -3.48
CA PHE A 44 2.60 -4.16 -4.75
C PHE A 44 1.25 -4.09 -5.47
N ASP A 45 0.54 -5.22 -5.56
CA ASP A 45 -0.76 -5.28 -6.22
C ASP A 45 -1.78 -4.35 -5.56
N PHE A 46 -1.74 -4.22 -4.24
CA PHE A 46 -2.60 -3.29 -3.52
C PHE A 46 -2.30 -1.85 -3.93
N HIS A 47 -1.04 -1.44 -3.90
CA HIS A 47 -0.65 -0.09 -4.30
C HIS A 47 -0.95 0.18 -5.77
N LEU A 48 -0.77 -0.83 -6.62
CA LEU A 48 -1.11 -0.73 -8.04
C LEU A 48 -2.61 -0.52 -8.23
N ALA A 49 -3.46 -1.23 -7.48
CA ALA A 49 -4.91 -1.05 -7.56
C ALA A 49 -5.31 0.39 -7.20
N VAL A 50 -4.68 0.97 -6.18
CA VAL A 50 -4.91 2.37 -5.80
C VAL A 50 -4.47 3.31 -6.93
N ALA A 51 -3.29 3.08 -7.50
CA ALA A 51 -2.79 3.90 -8.61
C ALA A 51 -3.71 3.81 -9.84
N GLN A 52 -4.20 2.62 -10.17
CA GLN A 52 -5.13 2.43 -11.28
C GLN A 52 -6.46 3.14 -11.03
N ALA A 53 -6.93 3.14 -9.78
CA ALA A 53 -8.17 3.80 -9.39
C ALA A 53 -8.07 5.33 -9.50
N SER A 54 -6.87 5.88 -9.49
CA SER A 54 -6.65 7.31 -9.71
C SER A 54 -7.00 7.74 -11.13
N LYS A 55 -7.10 6.80 -12.07
CA LYS A 55 -7.31 7.04 -13.50
C LYS A 55 -6.18 7.85 -14.15
N ASN A 56 -5.01 7.84 -13.53
CA ASN A 56 -3.84 8.57 -14.02
C ASN A 56 -2.70 7.60 -14.32
N GLN A 57 -2.43 7.37 -15.60
CA GLN A 57 -1.40 6.43 -16.05
C GLN A 57 -0.01 6.80 -15.58
N PHE A 58 0.26 8.06 -15.33
CA PHE A 58 1.56 8.49 -14.78
C PHE A 58 1.85 7.81 -13.44
N PHE A 59 0.87 7.79 -12.53
CA PHE A 59 1.05 7.14 -11.24
C PHE A 59 1.30 5.63 -11.38
N VAL A 60 0.59 4.98 -12.30
CA VAL A 60 0.77 3.56 -12.59
C VAL A 60 2.19 3.30 -13.11
N SER A 61 2.65 4.11 -14.05
CA SER A 61 3.98 3.95 -14.65
C SER A 61 5.11 4.16 -13.63
N VAL A 62 4.98 5.18 -12.78
CA VAL A 62 5.98 5.44 -11.74
C VAL A 62 6.04 4.27 -10.76
N LEU A 63 4.89 3.79 -10.31
CA LEU A 63 4.84 2.66 -9.37
C LEU A 63 5.48 1.41 -9.98
N ALA A 64 5.15 1.10 -11.23
CA ALA A 64 5.73 -0.05 -11.92
C ALA A 64 7.26 0.05 -12.01
N SER A 65 7.80 1.27 -12.20
CA SER A 65 9.24 1.47 -12.31
C SER A 65 9.99 1.24 -11.00
N ILE A 66 9.33 1.40 -9.85
CA ILE A 66 9.98 1.23 -8.55
C ILE A 66 9.81 -0.17 -7.96
N ARG A 67 9.08 -1.06 -8.63
CA ARG A 67 8.79 -2.40 -8.12
C ARG A 67 10.05 -3.17 -7.68
N PRO A 68 11.14 -3.24 -8.46
CA PRO A 68 12.33 -3.98 -8.02
C PRO A 68 12.93 -3.41 -6.73
N HIS A 69 12.87 -2.10 -6.54
CA HIS A 69 13.37 -1.45 -5.32
C HIS A 69 12.50 -1.78 -4.11
N MET A 70 11.19 -1.85 -4.30
CA MET A 70 10.27 -2.26 -3.23
C MET A 70 10.54 -3.70 -2.80
N GLU A 71 10.70 -4.61 -3.75
CA GLU A 71 10.98 -6.01 -3.46
C GLU A 71 12.29 -6.16 -2.70
N PHE A 72 13.33 -5.47 -3.13
CA PHE A 72 14.62 -5.50 -2.46
C PHE A 72 14.50 -4.98 -1.01
N GLY A 73 13.84 -3.85 -0.82
CA GLY A 73 13.69 -3.25 0.50
C GLY A 73 12.89 -4.13 1.46
N MET A 74 11.82 -4.75 0.99
CA MET A 74 11.00 -5.65 1.82
C MET A 74 11.76 -6.92 2.19
N ASN A 75 12.51 -7.50 1.26
CA ASN A 75 13.34 -8.67 1.54
C ASN A 75 14.45 -8.34 2.54
N LEU A 76 15.07 -7.18 2.41
CA LEU A 76 16.08 -6.72 3.35
C LEU A 76 15.49 -6.54 4.74
N MET A 77 14.33 -5.92 4.84
CA MET A 77 13.63 -5.73 6.12
C MET A 77 13.32 -7.08 6.78
N ARG A 78 12.91 -8.07 6.01
CA ARG A 78 12.66 -9.43 6.50
C ARG A 78 13.90 -10.00 7.14
N ASN A 79 15.04 -9.93 6.44
CA ASN A 79 16.30 -10.52 6.90
C ASN A 79 16.83 -9.86 8.17
N LEU A 80 16.57 -8.55 8.33
CA LEU A 80 17.09 -7.78 9.46
C LEU A 80 16.17 -7.78 10.68
N SER A 81 14.92 -8.21 10.54
CA SER A 81 13.90 -7.98 11.57
C SER A 81 13.00 -9.18 11.84
N LEU A 82 13.52 -10.39 11.74
CA LEU A 82 12.71 -11.61 11.90
C LEU A 82 11.93 -11.64 13.21
N SER A 83 12.54 -11.22 14.32
CA SER A 83 11.90 -11.28 15.63
C SER A 83 10.73 -10.30 15.81
N LYS A 84 10.66 -9.27 14.97
CA LYS A 84 9.62 -8.24 15.06
C LYS A 84 8.66 -8.26 13.89
N THR A 85 8.80 -9.24 13.01
CA THR A 85 8.02 -9.30 11.76
C THR A 85 6.51 -9.33 12.01
N GLY A 86 6.05 -10.13 12.99
CA GLY A 86 4.62 -10.24 13.29
C GLY A 86 3.97 -8.93 13.68
N GLU A 87 4.58 -8.17 14.59
CA GLU A 87 4.06 -6.87 15.02
C GLU A 87 4.06 -5.87 13.87
N ARG A 88 5.12 -5.85 13.07
CA ARG A 88 5.20 -4.96 11.92
C ARG A 88 4.13 -5.25 10.91
N LEU A 89 3.88 -6.52 10.61
CA LEU A 89 2.86 -6.91 9.64
C LEU A 89 1.48 -6.51 10.10
N VAL A 90 1.17 -6.64 11.38
CA VAL A 90 -0.12 -6.20 11.93
C VAL A 90 -0.31 -4.69 11.74
N ARG A 91 0.72 -3.90 12.06
CA ARG A 91 0.64 -2.45 11.89
C ARG A 91 0.50 -2.03 10.44
N VAL A 92 1.25 -2.70 9.55
CA VAL A 92 1.18 -2.43 8.11
C VAL A 92 -0.23 -2.69 7.58
N GLN A 93 -0.87 -3.78 8.03
CA GLN A 93 -2.23 -4.08 7.61
C GLN A 93 -3.23 -3.04 8.11
N SER A 94 -3.06 -2.55 9.33
CA SER A 94 -3.89 -1.46 9.84
C SER A 94 -3.75 -0.20 8.99
N GLU A 95 -2.53 0.13 8.57
CA GLU A 95 -2.27 1.26 7.68
C GLU A 95 -2.97 1.10 6.34
N HIS A 96 -2.91 -0.10 5.75
CA HIS A 96 -3.58 -0.39 4.48
C HIS A 96 -5.11 -0.24 4.60
N ARG A 97 -5.69 -0.72 5.69
CA ARG A 97 -7.13 -0.57 5.94
C ARG A 97 -7.56 0.88 6.04
N ASP A 98 -6.74 1.71 6.68
CA ASP A 98 -7.01 3.14 6.80
C ASP A 98 -7.06 3.80 5.41
N ILE A 99 -6.15 3.40 4.51
CA ILE A 99 -6.14 3.90 3.14
C ILE A 99 -7.44 3.50 2.41
N VAL A 100 -7.81 2.25 2.49
CA VAL A 100 -9.05 1.76 1.84
C VAL A 100 -10.26 2.49 2.36
N LYS A 101 -10.35 2.64 3.68
CA LYS A 101 -11.47 3.34 4.32
C LYS A 101 -11.60 4.77 3.80
N ALA A 102 -10.49 5.51 3.72
CA ALA A 102 -10.50 6.88 3.25
C ALA A 102 -10.95 6.96 1.77
N ILE A 103 -10.50 6.03 0.94
CA ILE A 103 -10.90 5.99 -0.49
C ILE A 103 -12.39 5.65 -0.60
N LEU A 104 -12.87 4.66 0.13
CA LEU A 104 -14.29 4.26 0.11
C LEU A 104 -15.19 5.39 0.60
N GLN A 105 -14.73 6.17 1.56
CA GLN A 105 -15.47 7.33 2.06
C GLN A 105 -15.36 8.55 1.14
N ARG A 106 -14.62 8.44 0.06
CA ARG A 106 -14.40 9.52 -0.89
C ARG A 106 -13.82 10.77 -0.24
N ASP A 107 -12.86 10.56 0.65
CA ASP A 107 -12.17 11.63 1.38
C ASP A 107 -10.73 11.77 0.86
N PRO A 108 -10.49 12.63 -0.15
CA PRO A 108 -9.17 12.73 -0.76
C PRO A 108 -8.10 13.26 0.18
N LEU A 109 -8.46 14.17 1.07
CA LEU A 109 -7.48 14.71 2.04
C LEU A 109 -7.04 13.64 3.02
N GLU A 110 -8.00 12.87 3.56
CA GLU A 110 -7.68 11.77 4.47
C GLU A 110 -6.90 10.67 3.75
N ALA A 111 -7.30 10.33 2.52
CA ALA A 111 -6.58 9.33 1.72
C ALA A 111 -5.13 9.72 1.50
N GLU A 112 -4.87 10.98 1.17
CA GLU A 112 -3.51 11.50 1.03
C GLU A 112 -2.75 11.42 2.34
N THR A 113 -3.38 11.82 3.44
CA THR A 113 -2.74 11.86 4.75
C THR A 113 -2.36 10.46 5.24
N VAL A 114 -3.29 9.50 5.15
CA VAL A 114 -3.01 8.14 5.64
C VAL A 114 -2.01 7.42 4.74
N MET A 115 -2.06 7.65 3.42
CA MET A 115 -1.05 7.08 2.52
C MET A 115 0.33 7.66 2.80
N ARG A 116 0.43 8.98 2.98
CA ARG A 116 1.72 9.62 3.31
C ARG A 116 2.28 9.08 4.62
N ARG A 117 1.44 8.92 5.63
CA ARG A 117 1.86 8.36 6.92
C ARG A 117 2.35 6.92 6.75
N HIS A 118 1.61 6.11 5.99
CA HIS A 118 2.00 4.73 5.70
C HIS A 118 3.39 4.65 5.05
N LEU A 119 3.64 5.50 4.07
CA LEU A 119 4.94 5.51 3.38
C LEU A 119 6.06 5.96 4.30
N GLN A 120 5.82 6.95 5.15
CA GLN A 120 6.79 7.41 6.14
C GLN A 120 7.12 6.33 7.17
N GLU A 121 6.10 5.64 7.68
CA GLU A 121 6.29 4.54 8.63
C GLU A 121 7.04 3.38 7.99
N THR A 122 6.73 3.05 6.75
CA THR A 122 7.44 2.01 6.00
C THR A 122 8.92 2.38 5.85
N ARG A 123 9.20 3.62 5.51
CA ARG A 123 10.57 4.11 5.36
C ARG A 123 11.33 4.00 6.69
N GLN A 124 10.71 4.38 7.79
CA GLN A 124 11.34 4.25 9.11
C GLN A 124 11.62 2.81 9.46
N ARG A 125 10.69 1.91 9.17
CA ARG A 125 10.87 0.47 9.41
C ARG A 125 12.06 -0.09 8.61
N MET A 126 12.24 0.38 7.37
CA MET A 126 13.33 -0.09 6.51
C MET A 126 14.69 0.49 6.89
N PHE A 127 14.74 1.75 7.30
CA PHE A 127 16.00 2.46 7.49
C PHE A 127 16.29 2.84 8.95
N GLY A 128 15.40 2.50 9.86
CA GLY A 128 15.66 2.59 11.30
C GLY A 128 15.73 4.01 11.87
N SER A 129 15.11 4.99 11.22
CA SER A 129 15.20 6.36 11.75
C SER A 129 13.94 7.17 11.58
#